data_8b6ddc30c9a195ca292f39e0c89cd0c6
#
_entry.id   8b6ddc30c9a195ca292f39e0c89cd0c6
#
_cell.length_a   1.000
_cell.length_b   1.000
_cell.length_c   1.000
_cell.angle_alpha   90.00
_cell.angle_beta   90.00
_cell.angle_gamma   90.00
#
_symmetry.space_group_name_H-M   'P 1'
#
loop_
_entity.id
_entity.type
_entity.pdbx_description
1 polymer ?
#
loop_
_entity_poly.entity_id
_entity_poly.type
_entity_poly.pdbx_seq_one_letter_code
_entity_poly.pdbx_strand_id
1 'polypeptide(L)'
;MSQVPGNGPFVFQIGFNRCATGAFFKLFNNSGIPSLHHCGRKHRKAGDTTLLNVNPQKVIDRNLRKGRPPVEGLEKYRAFFDMEYTDLRRRIENYRYFRSFAEAYPDALFIMNTRDKADWLKSRIAHNDGKYLQKTCELYGMTREEVLDHWSRHFDIHTAEVADYFGPDSDRCLWFDIDRDGVDKALDFFRPHYALEEKRWKKVHETDWQGIVGTYATSLHRSFAAQVVRGAPARSGSPRPSGGARADRAAPVMTPSE
;
A
#
# COMPACT_ATOMS: atom_id res chain seq x y z
N MET A 1 29.01 10.02 -15.99
CA MET A 1 28.03 9.65 -17.04
C MET A 1 26.68 10.20 -16.62
N SER A 2 26.12 11.15 -17.36
CA SER A 2 24.77 11.69 -17.07
C SER A 2 23.74 10.60 -17.40
N GLN A 3 23.08 10.07 -16.37
CA GLN A 3 21.97 9.14 -16.58
C GLN A 3 20.85 9.85 -17.35
N VAL A 4 20.46 9.27 -18.46
CA VAL A 4 19.31 9.76 -19.23
C VAL A 4 18.06 9.54 -18.37
N PRO A 5 17.27 10.58 -18.06
CA PRO A 5 16.03 10.42 -17.32
C PRO A 5 15.11 9.43 -18.04
N GLY A 6 14.78 8.31 -17.42
CA GLY A 6 13.84 7.33 -17.96
C GLY A 6 14.38 5.93 -18.27
N ASN A 7 15.68 5.66 -18.14
CA ASN A 7 16.27 4.33 -18.40
C ASN A 7 16.55 3.49 -17.13
N GLY A 8 16.18 3.95 -15.95
CA GLY A 8 16.33 3.18 -14.72
C GLY A 8 15.30 2.04 -14.57
N PRO A 9 15.47 1.18 -13.55
CA PRO A 9 14.53 0.09 -13.24
C PRO A 9 13.12 0.61 -12.97
N PHE A 10 12.12 -0.24 -13.09
CA PHE A 10 10.78 0.11 -12.60
C PHE A 10 10.78 0.31 -11.08
N VAL A 11 9.93 1.22 -10.59
CA VAL A 11 9.72 1.44 -9.16
C VAL A 11 8.23 1.24 -8.85
N PHE A 12 7.94 0.33 -7.94
CA PHE A 12 6.58 0.03 -7.51
C PHE A 12 6.41 0.34 -6.03
N GLN A 13 5.51 1.25 -5.70
CA GLN A 13 5.11 1.47 -4.33
C GLN A 13 4.08 0.39 -3.96
N ILE A 14 4.47 -0.50 -3.06
CA ILE A 14 3.70 -1.65 -2.63
C ILE A 14 3.17 -1.54 -1.19
N GLY A 15 3.47 -0.46 -0.50
CA GLY A 15 2.84 -0.15 0.79
C GLY A 15 1.46 0.47 0.62
N PHE A 16 0.93 0.98 1.70
CA PHE A 16 -0.46 1.39 1.78
C PHE A 16 -0.68 2.83 1.29
N ASN A 17 -1.89 3.10 0.79
CA ASN A 17 -2.36 4.47 0.65
C ASN A 17 -2.38 5.17 2.03
N ARG A 18 -2.42 6.49 2.07
CA ARG A 18 -2.31 7.31 3.29
C ARG A 18 -0.95 7.22 4.01
N CYS A 19 0.06 6.65 3.34
CA CYS A 19 1.45 6.57 3.79
C CYS A 19 2.38 7.28 2.81
N ALA A 20 2.20 8.59 2.59
CA ALA A 20 3.04 9.47 1.77
C ALA A 20 3.14 9.10 0.27
N THR A 21 2.20 8.34 -0.31
CA THR A 21 2.21 7.97 -1.74
C THR A 21 2.33 9.19 -2.66
N GLY A 22 1.65 10.29 -2.33
CA GLY A 22 1.72 11.55 -3.08
C GLY A 22 3.06 12.28 -2.95
N ALA A 23 3.77 12.14 -1.82
CA ALA A 23 5.10 12.73 -1.63
C ALA A 23 6.14 11.99 -2.48
N PHE A 24 6.14 10.66 -2.45
CA PHE A 24 6.98 9.83 -3.33
C PHE A 24 6.70 10.13 -4.82
N PHE A 25 5.44 10.19 -5.22
CA PHE A 25 5.10 10.56 -6.58
C PHE A 25 5.72 11.91 -6.98
N LYS A 26 5.57 12.95 -6.14
CA LYS A 26 6.13 14.28 -6.43
C LYS A 26 7.67 14.25 -6.48
N LEU A 27 8.30 13.51 -5.58
CA LEU A 27 9.74 13.34 -5.57
C LEU A 27 10.24 12.81 -6.92
N PHE A 28 9.69 11.71 -7.41
CA PHE A 28 10.08 11.11 -8.67
C PHE A 28 9.68 11.96 -9.88
N ASN A 29 8.41 12.30 -10.00
CA ASN A 29 7.89 13.01 -11.18
C ASN A 29 8.54 14.39 -11.36
N ASN A 30 8.78 15.12 -10.27
CA ASN A 30 9.41 16.44 -10.33
C ASN A 30 10.95 16.38 -10.44
N SER A 31 11.55 15.21 -10.22
CA SER A 31 12.95 14.93 -10.54
C SER A 31 13.12 14.42 -11.99
N GLY A 32 12.06 14.51 -12.81
CA GLY A 32 12.12 14.17 -14.24
C GLY A 32 11.89 12.70 -14.55
N ILE A 33 11.48 11.88 -13.58
CA ILE A 33 11.19 10.45 -13.78
C ILE A 33 9.71 10.30 -14.08
N PRO A 34 9.31 9.83 -15.29
CA PRO A 34 7.91 9.67 -15.65
C PRO A 34 7.21 8.73 -14.67
N SER A 35 6.21 9.23 -13.95
CA SER A 35 5.56 8.53 -12.83
C SER A 35 4.05 8.54 -12.94
N LEU A 36 3.40 7.51 -12.40
CA LEU A 36 1.94 7.44 -12.27
C LEU A 36 1.54 7.40 -10.80
N HIS A 37 0.41 8.05 -10.50
CA HIS A 37 -0.20 8.03 -9.17
C HIS A 37 -1.70 7.77 -9.29
N HIS A 38 -2.20 6.79 -8.57
CA HIS A 38 -3.61 6.42 -8.53
C HIS A 38 -4.22 6.26 -9.93
N CYS A 39 -5.28 6.99 -10.27
CA CYS A 39 -5.95 6.92 -11.57
C CYS A 39 -5.32 7.81 -12.67
N GLY A 40 -4.15 8.38 -12.43
CA GLY A 40 -3.44 9.21 -13.43
C GLY A 40 -4.03 10.61 -13.68
N ARG A 41 -5.20 10.93 -13.13
CA ARG A 41 -5.92 12.18 -13.46
C ARG A 41 -5.26 13.46 -12.95
N LYS A 42 -4.47 13.39 -11.87
CA LYS A 42 -3.89 14.57 -11.21
C LYS A 42 -2.63 15.13 -11.89
N HIS A 43 -2.11 14.47 -12.91
CA HIS A 43 -0.75 14.70 -13.41
C HIS A 43 -0.70 15.10 -14.88
N ARG A 44 -1.80 15.62 -15.39
CA ARG A 44 -1.84 16.17 -16.75
C ARG A 44 -1.03 17.46 -16.80
N LYS A 45 0.07 17.45 -17.53
CA LYS A 45 0.55 18.70 -18.13
C LYS A 45 -0.51 19.15 -19.12
N ALA A 46 -0.80 20.47 -19.17
CA ALA A 46 -1.66 21.03 -20.21
C ALA A 46 -1.17 20.52 -21.58
N GLY A 47 -2.03 19.81 -22.31
CA GLY A 47 -1.71 19.21 -23.61
C GLY A 47 -1.35 17.72 -23.64
N ASP A 48 -1.14 17.05 -22.49
CA ASP A 48 -0.94 15.59 -22.45
C ASP A 48 -2.29 14.87 -22.49
N THR A 49 -2.69 14.43 -23.69
CA THR A 49 -3.95 13.71 -23.94
C THR A 49 -3.83 12.19 -23.74
N THR A 50 -2.66 11.65 -23.52
CA THR A 50 -2.38 10.20 -23.54
C THR A 50 -3.03 9.40 -22.43
N LEU A 51 -3.44 10.03 -21.31
CA LEU A 51 -4.13 9.36 -20.20
C LEU A 51 -5.58 9.79 -20.03
N LEU A 52 -6.16 10.47 -21.00
CA LEU A 52 -7.52 11.00 -20.88
C LEU A 52 -8.58 9.93 -20.60
N ASN A 53 -8.38 8.71 -21.09
CA ASN A 53 -9.37 7.65 -21.07
C ASN A 53 -8.91 6.34 -20.41
N VAL A 54 -7.66 6.28 -19.90
CA VAL A 54 -7.08 5.03 -19.36
C VAL A 54 -6.75 5.18 -17.88
N ASN A 55 -7.39 4.38 -17.03
CA ASN A 55 -7.03 4.25 -15.63
C ASN A 55 -5.89 3.22 -15.50
N PRO A 56 -4.68 3.61 -15.06
CA PRO A 56 -3.53 2.72 -14.95
C PRO A 56 -3.82 1.49 -14.07
N GLN A 57 -4.57 1.67 -12.99
CA GLN A 57 -4.89 0.55 -12.08
C GLN A 57 -5.76 -0.50 -12.76
N LYS A 58 -6.67 -0.07 -13.64
CA LYS A 58 -7.50 -0.99 -14.46
C LYS A 58 -6.68 -1.69 -15.55
N VAL A 59 -5.64 -1.05 -16.08
CA VAL A 59 -4.73 -1.67 -17.05
C VAL A 59 -3.93 -2.76 -16.36
N ILE A 60 -3.27 -2.44 -15.25
CA ILE A 60 -2.47 -3.38 -14.46
C ILE A 60 -3.31 -4.58 -14.03
N ASP A 61 -4.47 -4.34 -13.40
CA ASP A 61 -5.40 -5.39 -12.97
C ASP A 61 -5.83 -6.32 -14.14
N ARG A 62 -6.11 -5.75 -15.32
CA ARG A 62 -6.44 -6.51 -16.52
C ARG A 62 -5.25 -7.35 -17.02
N ASN A 63 -4.04 -6.79 -17.01
CA ASN A 63 -2.84 -7.49 -17.45
C ASN A 63 -2.52 -8.66 -16.51
N LEU A 64 -2.55 -8.43 -15.19
CA LEU A 64 -2.37 -9.47 -14.18
C LEU A 64 -3.35 -10.64 -14.37
N ARG A 65 -4.65 -10.36 -14.54
CA ARG A 65 -5.66 -11.40 -14.78
C ARG A 65 -5.47 -12.18 -16.08
N LYS A 66 -4.76 -11.59 -17.05
CA LYS A 66 -4.49 -12.23 -18.35
C LYS A 66 -3.10 -12.88 -18.40
N GLY A 67 -2.38 -12.94 -17.29
CA GLY A 67 -1.01 -13.46 -17.25
C GLY A 67 -0.02 -12.68 -18.10
N ARG A 68 -0.28 -11.38 -18.34
CA ARG A 68 0.60 -10.49 -19.09
C ARG A 68 1.54 -9.74 -18.16
N PRO A 69 2.65 -9.18 -18.70
CA PRO A 69 3.48 -8.27 -17.91
C PRO A 69 2.64 -7.15 -17.29
N PRO A 70 2.72 -6.93 -15.96
CA PRO A 70 1.78 -6.05 -15.24
C PRO A 70 1.64 -4.65 -15.83
N VAL A 71 2.74 -4.02 -16.28
CA VAL A 71 2.71 -2.66 -16.84
C VAL A 71 2.73 -2.61 -18.37
N GLU A 72 2.38 -3.71 -19.06
CA GLU A 72 2.23 -3.73 -20.51
C GLU A 72 1.29 -2.61 -20.97
N GLY A 73 1.79 -1.76 -21.90
CA GLY A 73 1.09 -0.56 -22.39
C GLY A 73 1.28 0.70 -21.51
N LEU A 74 2.09 0.60 -20.44
CA LEU A 74 2.43 1.71 -19.54
C LEU A 74 3.97 1.92 -19.45
N GLU A 75 4.75 1.31 -20.30
CA GLU A 75 6.23 1.20 -20.21
C GLU A 75 6.95 2.55 -20.31
N LYS A 76 6.27 3.59 -20.82
CA LYS A 76 6.81 4.95 -20.81
C LYS A 76 6.94 5.55 -19.40
N TYR A 77 6.25 4.99 -18.40
CA TYR A 77 6.37 5.36 -17.00
C TYR A 77 7.37 4.44 -16.30
N ARG A 78 8.09 4.97 -15.32
CA ARG A 78 9.10 4.24 -14.55
C ARG A 78 8.71 4.02 -13.10
N ALA A 79 7.86 4.87 -12.52
CA ALA A 79 7.46 4.74 -11.14
C ALA A 79 5.94 4.76 -10.98
N PHE A 80 5.43 3.88 -10.12
CA PHE A 80 4.00 3.64 -9.93
C PHE A 80 3.66 3.77 -8.45
N PHE A 81 2.79 4.74 -8.13
CA PHE A 81 2.41 5.09 -6.76
C PHE A 81 0.90 5.03 -6.57
N ASP A 82 0.46 4.79 -5.29
CA ASP A 82 -0.94 4.66 -4.93
C ASP A 82 -1.66 3.63 -5.82
N MET A 83 -1.16 2.40 -5.79
CA MET A 83 -1.59 1.32 -6.68
C MET A 83 -2.92 0.69 -6.24
N GLU A 84 -3.83 1.54 -5.81
CA GLU A 84 -5.19 1.20 -5.39
C GLU A 84 -6.21 2.01 -6.21
N TYR A 85 -7.35 1.40 -6.51
CA TYR A 85 -8.48 2.08 -7.14
C TYR A 85 -9.80 1.48 -6.67
N THR A 86 -10.75 2.33 -6.31
CA THR A 86 -12.09 1.91 -5.90
C THR A 86 -13.15 2.66 -6.70
N ASP A 87 -14.07 1.92 -7.31
CA ASP A 87 -15.31 2.45 -7.88
C ASP A 87 -16.55 1.82 -7.18
N LEU A 88 -17.74 2.06 -7.70
CA LEU A 88 -18.98 1.53 -7.12
C LEU A 88 -19.16 0.01 -7.27
N ARG A 89 -18.33 -0.65 -8.08
CA ARG A 89 -18.48 -2.07 -8.42
C ARG A 89 -17.37 -2.94 -7.88
N ARG A 90 -16.17 -2.36 -7.68
CA ARG A 90 -14.98 -3.12 -7.30
C ARG A 90 -13.90 -2.25 -6.67
N ARG A 91 -13.06 -2.92 -5.93
CA ARG A 91 -11.79 -2.42 -5.44
C ARG A 91 -10.65 -3.15 -6.14
N ILE A 92 -9.65 -2.41 -6.56
CA ILE A 92 -8.41 -2.91 -7.15
C ILE A 92 -7.29 -2.54 -6.18
N GLU A 93 -6.50 -3.51 -5.79
CA GLU A 93 -5.36 -3.37 -4.87
C GLU A 93 -4.13 -3.99 -5.53
N ASN A 94 -3.64 -3.36 -6.60
CA ASN A 94 -2.52 -3.89 -7.38
C ASN A 94 -1.23 -4.04 -6.57
N TYR A 95 -1.02 -3.24 -5.53
CA TYR A 95 0.14 -3.34 -4.64
C TYR A 95 0.28 -4.73 -3.99
N ARG A 96 -0.80 -5.48 -3.86
CA ARG A 96 -0.78 -6.85 -3.31
C ARG A 96 -0.10 -7.86 -4.23
N TYR A 97 -0.05 -7.59 -5.52
CA TYR A 97 0.56 -8.48 -6.50
C TYR A 97 2.06 -8.23 -6.69
N PHE A 98 2.74 -7.74 -5.65
CA PHE A 98 4.15 -7.38 -5.68
C PHE A 98 5.05 -8.53 -6.15
N ARG A 99 4.72 -9.79 -5.85
CA ARG A 99 5.45 -10.97 -6.35
C ARG A 99 5.41 -11.05 -7.86
N SER A 100 4.25 -10.86 -8.48
CA SER A 100 4.11 -10.83 -9.94
C SER A 100 4.88 -9.68 -10.59
N PHE A 101 4.98 -8.52 -9.92
CA PHE A 101 5.86 -7.45 -10.40
C PHE A 101 7.33 -7.83 -10.27
N ALA A 102 7.74 -8.46 -9.17
CA ALA A 102 9.12 -8.86 -8.93
C ALA A 102 9.59 -9.96 -9.89
N GLU A 103 8.69 -10.87 -10.27
CA GLU A 103 8.92 -11.92 -11.26
C GLU A 103 9.01 -11.36 -12.69
N ALA A 104 8.06 -10.48 -13.07
CA ALA A 104 8.02 -9.90 -14.41
C ALA A 104 9.17 -8.88 -14.65
N TYR A 105 9.68 -8.25 -13.58
CA TYR A 105 10.72 -7.22 -13.66
C TYR A 105 11.80 -7.48 -12.60
N PRO A 106 12.76 -8.37 -12.87
CA PRO A 106 13.78 -8.79 -11.90
C PRO A 106 14.61 -7.64 -11.32
N ASP A 107 14.83 -6.58 -12.09
CA ASP A 107 15.59 -5.39 -11.66
C ASP A 107 14.72 -4.33 -10.99
N ALA A 108 13.41 -4.55 -10.87
CA ALA A 108 12.51 -3.56 -10.27
C ALA A 108 12.82 -3.30 -8.80
N LEU A 109 12.65 -2.04 -8.41
CA LEU A 109 12.76 -1.57 -7.04
C LEU A 109 11.37 -1.37 -6.43
N PHE A 110 11.27 -1.60 -5.13
CA PHE A 110 10.00 -1.54 -4.42
C PHE A 110 10.07 -0.54 -3.26
N ILE A 111 8.93 0.03 -2.91
CA ILE A 111 8.78 0.88 -1.74
C ILE A 111 7.67 0.30 -0.87
N MET A 112 8.03 -0.25 0.29
CA MET A 112 7.08 -0.58 1.35
C MET A 112 6.96 0.62 2.29
N ASN A 113 6.10 1.57 1.92
CA ASN A 113 5.81 2.72 2.76
C ASN A 113 4.76 2.35 3.81
N THR A 114 5.06 2.67 5.04
CA THR A 114 4.25 2.34 6.22
C THR A 114 4.20 3.49 7.22
N ARG A 115 3.46 3.30 8.30
CA ARG A 115 3.36 4.15 9.47
C ARG A 115 2.76 3.38 10.64
N ASP A 116 2.60 4.02 11.80
CA ASP A 116 1.82 3.44 12.89
C ASP A 116 0.44 2.97 12.38
N LYS A 117 0.06 1.73 12.71
CA LYS A 117 -1.17 1.11 12.23
C LYS A 117 -2.44 1.85 12.70
N ALA A 118 -2.44 2.32 13.95
CA ALA A 118 -3.60 3.04 14.49
C ALA A 118 -3.77 4.38 13.76
N ASP A 119 -2.68 5.09 13.49
CA ASP A 119 -2.70 6.35 12.75
C ASP A 119 -3.03 6.15 11.26
N TRP A 120 -2.60 5.03 10.68
CA TRP A 120 -3.04 4.65 9.35
C TRP A 120 -4.56 4.41 9.28
N LEU A 121 -5.13 3.65 10.23
CA LEU A 121 -6.58 3.41 10.30
C LEU A 121 -7.35 4.72 10.46
N LYS A 122 -6.92 5.59 11.39
CA LYS A 122 -7.51 6.93 11.57
C LYS A 122 -7.51 7.71 10.25
N SER A 123 -6.35 7.76 9.56
CA SER A 123 -6.20 8.47 8.30
C SER A 123 -7.10 7.90 7.19
N ARG A 124 -7.32 6.58 7.16
CA ARG A 124 -8.27 5.95 6.21
C ARG A 124 -9.71 6.27 6.52
N ILE A 125 -10.10 6.26 7.80
CA ILE A 125 -11.45 6.63 8.25
C ILE A 125 -11.77 8.07 7.82
N ALA A 126 -10.85 8.99 8.09
CA ALA A 126 -11.01 10.40 7.75
C ALA A 126 -10.92 10.70 6.25
N HIS A 127 -10.44 9.76 5.43
CA HIS A 127 -10.19 10.00 4.02
C HIS A 127 -11.46 10.38 3.26
N ASN A 128 -11.39 11.54 2.56
CA ASN A 128 -12.51 12.10 1.80
C ASN A 128 -13.78 12.27 2.66
N ASP A 129 -13.62 12.87 3.85
CA ASP A 129 -14.69 13.12 4.83
C ASP A 129 -15.48 11.86 5.20
N GLY A 130 -14.78 10.74 5.39
CA GLY A 130 -15.39 9.46 5.73
C GLY A 130 -16.04 8.71 4.56
N LYS A 131 -16.16 9.33 3.39
CA LYS A 131 -16.78 8.72 2.19
C LYS A 131 -16.04 7.47 1.71
N TYR A 132 -14.73 7.38 1.98
CA TYR A 132 -13.95 6.20 1.62
C TYR A 132 -14.37 4.98 2.44
N LEU A 133 -14.53 5.14 3.76
CA LEU A 133 -15.03 4.09 4.63
C LEU A 133 -16.47 3.69 4.26
N GLN A 134 -17.35 4.68 4.07
CA GLN A 134 -18.74 4.43 3.67
C GLN A 134 -18.81 3.60 2.37
N LYS A 135 -18.09 4.00 1.34
CA LYS A 135 -18.04 3.24 0.08
C LYS A 135 -17.49 1.83 0.24
N THR A 136 -16.55 1.63 1.16
CA THR A 136 -16.02 0.29 1.44
C THR A 136 -17.06 -0.57 2.13
N CYS A 137 -17.81 -0.03 3.09
CA CYS A 137 -18.94 -0.72 3.72
C CYS A 137 -20.00 -1.15 2.69
N GLU A 138 -20.40 -0.24 1.82
CA GLU A 138 -21.38 -0.48 0.77
C GLU A 138 -20.89 -1.55 -0.23
N LEU A 139 -19.63 -1.47 -0.66
CA LEU A 139 -19.04 -2.38 -1.64
C LEU A 139 -18.91 -3.81 -1.13
N TYR A 140 -18.61 -3.98 0.17
CA TYR A 140 -18.40 -5.29 0.77
C TYR A 140 -19.62 -5.82 1.52
N GLY A 141 -20.68 -5.02 1.70
CA GLY A 141 -21.82 -5.36 2.53
C GLY A 141 -21.44 -5.54 4.01
N MET A 142 -20.44 -4.80 4.49
CA MET A 142 -19.87 -4.89 5.82
C MET A 142 -20.27 -3.69 6.68
N THR A 143 -20.39 -3.90 7.98
CA THR A 143 -20.45 -2.81 8.97
C THR A 143 -19.13 -2.04 9.03
N ARG A 144 -19.13 -0.89 9.71
CA ARG A 144 -17.89 -0.10 9.92
C ARG A 144 -16.85 -0.89 10.70
N GLU A 145 -17.27 -1.57 11.74
CA GLU A 145 -16.44 -2.38 12.63
C GLU A 145 -15.77 -3.52 11.85
N GLU A 146 -16.54 -4.21 11.02
CA GLU A 146 -16.03 -5.30 10.18
C GLU A 146 -15.01 -4.79 9.14
N VAL A 147 -15.24 -3.60 8.55
CA VAL A 147 -14.28 -2.98 7.63
C VAL A 147 -12.99 -2.59 8.35
N LEU A 148 -13.08 -2.02 9.56
CA LEU A 148 -11.88 -1.65 10.33
C LEU A 148 -11.07 -2.87 10.74
N ASP A 149 -11.71 -3.94 11.16
CA ASP A 149 -11.08 -5.21 11.49
C ASP A 149 -10.45 -5.85 10.24
N HIS A 150 -11.16 -5.84 9.10
CA HIS A 150 -10.63 -6.27 7.82
C HIS A 150 -9.37 -5.47 7.42
N TRP A 151 -9.40 -4.14 7.53
CA TRP A 151 -8.24 -3.31 7.21
C TRP A 151 -7.07 -3.57 8.16
N SER A 152 -7.34 -3.71 9.46
CA SER A 152 -6.29 -4.00 10.46
C SER A 152 -5.59 -5.33 10.17
N ARG A 153 -6.35 -6.41 9.92
CA ARG A 153 -5.78 -7.70 9.54
C ARG A 153 -5.01 -7.64 8.23
N HIS A 154 -5.57 -6.95 7.23
CA HIS A 154 -4.91 -6.79 5.94
C HIS A 154 -3.56 -6.08 6.08
N PHE A 155 -3.48 -5.04 6.94
CA PHE A 155 -2.23 -4.33 7.20
C PHE A 155 -1.16 -5.30 7.74
N ASP A 156 -1.50 -6.11 8.74
CA ASP A 156 -0.56 -7.05 9.33
C ASP A 156 -0.13 -8.14 8.34
N ILE A 157 -1.09 -8.74 7.64
CA ILE A 157 -0.82 -9.81 6.68
C ILE A 157 0.07 -9.30 5.53
N HIS A 158 -0.30 -8.20 4.90
CA HIS A 158 0.47 -7.67 3.78
C HIS A 158 1.88 -7.23 4.19
N THR A 159 2.02 -6.60 5.36
CA THR A 159 3.34 -6.22 5.90
C THR A 159 4.21 -7.46 6.13
N ALA A 160 3.64 -8.52 6.72
CA ALA A 160 4.34 -9.77 6.94
C ALA A 160 4.73 -10.47 5.62
N GLU A 161 3.83 -10.51 4.63
CA GLU A 161 4.10 -11.09 3.31
C GLU A 161 5.23 -10.38 2.54
N VAL A 162 5.30 -9.06 2.65
CA VAL A 162 6.37 -8.26 2.04
C VAL A 162 7.69 -8.49 2.78
N ALA A 163 7.66 -8.58 4.12
CA ALA A 163 8.84 -8.86 4.94
C ALA A 163 9.40 -10.26 4.67
N ASP A 164 8.54 -11.26 4.54
CA ASP A 164 8.93 -12.64 4.22
C ASP A 164 9.58 -12.73 2.83
N TYR A 165 9.06 -12.01 1.85
CA TYR A 165 9.54 -12.07 0.47
C TYR A 165 10.84 -11.32 0.24
N PHE A 166 10.96 -10.09 0.73
CA PHE A 166 12.13 -9.25 0.48
C PHE A 166 13.19 -9.30 1.58
N GLY A 167 12.77 -9.59 2.82
CA GLY A 167 13.63 -9.42 4.00
C GLY A 167 13.78 -7.94 4.40
N PRO A 168 14.35 -7.70 5.60
CA PRO A 168 14.51 -6.34 6.13
C PRO A 168 15.62 -5.53 5.44
N ASP A 169 16.67 -6.20 4.94
CA ASP A 169 17.89 -5.59 4.39
C ASP A 169 17.98 -5.73 2.85
N SER A 170 16.83 -5.81 2.20
CA SER A 170 16.76 -5.98 0.74
C SER A 170 17.30 -4.74 0.02
N ASP A 171 18.19 -4.94 -0.93
CA ASP A 171 18.65 -3.93 -1.89
C ASP A 171 17.58 -3.57 -2.94
N ARG A 172 16.50 -4.34 -3.01
CA ARG A 172 15.38 -4.13 -3.94
C ARG A 172 14.13 -3.54 -3.30
N CYS A 173 14.02 -3.49 -1.97
CA CYS A 173 12.83 -3.00 -1.28
C CYS A 173 13.18 -1.98 -0.20
N LEU A 174 12.83 -0.72 -0.44
CA LEU A 174 12.90 0.34 0.55
C LEU A 174 11.76 0.19 1.56
N TRP A 175 12.09 -0.13 2.81
CA TRP A 175 11.18 0.01 3.94
C TRP A 175 11.19 1.45 4.43
N PHE A 176 10.05 2.14 4.37
CA PHE A 176 9.96 3.57 4.69
C PHE A 176 8.81 3.84 5.66
N ASP A 177 9.14 4.13 6.91
CA ASP A 177 8.19 4.58 7.93
C ASP A 177 8.06 6.10 7.84
N ILE A 178 6.89 6.61 7.42
CA ILE A 178 6.69 8.05 7.19
C ILE A 178 6.70 8.89 8.45
N ASP A 179 6.56 8.28 9.61
CA ASP A 179 6.56 8.96 10.90
C ASP A 179 7.97 9.03 11.51
N ARG A 180 8.93 8.21 11.02
CA ARG A 180 10.30 8.07 11.57
C ARG A 180 11.40 8.38 10.58
N ASP A 181 11.23 8.03 9.31
CA ASP A 181 12.28 8.13 8.31
C ASP A 181 12.29 9.50 7.63
N GLY A 182 13.49 10.05 7.42
CA GLY A 182 13.74 11.22 6.60
C GLY A 182 13.79 10.88 5.11
N VAL A 183 13.64 11.90 4.27
CA VAL A 183 13.72 11.75 2.81
C VAL A 183 15.08 11.20 2.35
N ASP A 184 16.14 11.50 3.07
CA ASP A 184 17.52 11.08 2.81
C ASP A 184 17.60 9.55 2.67
N LYS A 185 16.87 8.79 3.49
CA LYS A 185 16.78 7.34 3.37
C LYS A 185 16.31 6.89 1.98
N ALA A 186 15.31 7.59 1.43
CA ALA A 186 14.83 7.32 0.08
C ALA A 186 15.84 7.77 -0.98
N LEU A 187 16.46 8.95 -0.80
CA LEU A 187 17.48 9.46 -1.73
C LEU A 187 18.67 8.51 -1.80
N ASP A 188 19.16 8.02 -0.66
CA ASP A 188 20.28 7.08 -0.58
C ASP A 188 19.97 5.74 -1.26
N PHE A 189 18.80 5.18 -1.00
CA PHE A 189 18.34 3.94 -1.60
C PHE A 189 18.26 4.04 -3.14
N PHE A 190 17.73 5.14 -3.67
CA PHE A 190 17.57 5.30 -5.12
C PHE A 190 18.77 5.89 -5.83
N ARG A 191 19.78 6.41 -5.12
CA ARG A 191 20.96 7.06 -5.70
C ARG A 191 21.69 6.25 -6.78
N PRO A 192 21.82 4.91 -6.67
CA PRO A 192 22.48 4.13 -7.73
C PRO A 192 21.72 4.15 -9.08
N HIS A 193 20.41 4.44 -9.04
CA HIS A 193 19.52 4.30 -10.20
C HIS A 193 18.91 5.62 -10.65
N TYR A 194 18.71 6.58 -9.73
CA TYR A 194 17.97 7.81 -10.00
C TYR A 194 18.60 9.03 -9.28
N ALA A 195 18.74 10.12 -10.01
CA ALA A 195 19.09 11.42 -9.42
C ALA A 195 17.82 12.13 -8.89
N LEU A 196 17.40 11.76 -7.69
CA LEU A 196 16.27 12.41 -7.04
C LEU A 196 16.71 13.71 -6.35
N GLU A 197 15.86 14.74 -6.37
CA GLU A 197 16.14 16.04 -5.77
C GLU A 197 15.36 16.21 -4.47
N GLU A 198 16.03 16.33 -3.32
CA GLU A 198 15.42 16.49 -2.00
C GLU A 198 14.36 17.61 -1.96
N LYS A 199 14.66 18.77 -2.60
CA LYS A 199 13.72 19.91 -2.68
C LYS A 199 12.37 19.57 -3.34
N ARG A 200 12.25 18.41 -3.98
CA ARG A 200 11.00 17.91 -4.59
C ARG A 200 10.15 17.11 -3.60
N TRP A 201 10.74 16.68 -2.49
CA TRP A 201 9.97 16.07 -1.40
C TRP A 201 9.08 17.11 -0.74
N LYS A 202 7.79 16.86 -0.76
CA LYS A 202 6.80 17.71 -0.08
C LYS A 202 5.81 16.81 0.64
N LYS A 203 5.68 16.98 1.94
CA LYS A 203 4.57 16.37 2.69
C LYS A 203 3.26 16.82 2.04
N VAL A 204 2.37 15.86 1.77
CA VAL A 204 1.09 16.10 1.10
C VAL A 204 0.00 15.56 1.99
N HIS A 205 -1.02 16.39 2.26
CA HIS A 205 -2.17 16.02 3.08
C HIS A 205 -1.79 15.65 4.52
N GLU A 206 -1.22 16.58 5.27
CA GLU A 206 -1.29 16.52 6.74
C GLU A 206 -2.76 16.53 7.11
N THR A 207 -3.20 15.49 7.82
CA THR A 207 -4.59 15.41 8.27
C THR A 207 -4.72 16.34 9.46
N ASP A 208 -5.53 17.41 9.34
CA ASP A 208 -5.88 18.24 10.49
C ASP A 208 -6.77 17.44 11.45
N TRP A 209 -6.13 16.90 12.49
CA TRP A 209 -6.80 16.09 13.50
C TRP A 209 -7.73 16.90 14.39
N GLN A 210 -7.49 18.21 14.56
CA GLN A 210 -8.27 19.04 15.48
C GLN A 210 -9.72 19.23 15.01
N GLY A 211 -9.93 19.32 13.69
CA GLY A 211 -11.28 19.42 13.11
C GLY A 211 -12.08 18.09 13.11
N ILE A 212 -11.41 16.95 13.18
CA ILE A 212 -12.02 15.61 13.01
C ILE A 212 -12.42 14.99 14.36
N VAL A 213 -11.69 15.32 15.43
CA VAL A 213 -11.90 14.74 16.78
C VAL A 213 -13.29 15.03 17.33
N GLY A 214 -13.88 16.17 17.02
CA GLY A 214 -15.21 16.54 17.53
C GLY A 214 -16.37 15.67 17.07
N THR A 215 -16.27 15.06 15.88
CA THR A 215 -17.39 14.31 15.27
C THR A 215 -17.32 12.80 15.48
N TYR A 216 -16.14 12.25 15.75
CA TYR A 216 -15.91 10.79 15.78
C TYR A 216 -15.32 10.24 17.09
N ALA A 217 -14.94 11.10 18.05
CA ALA A 217 -14.24 10.71 19.27
C ALA A 217 -15.06 9.75 20.16
N THR A 218 -16.37 9.89 20.21
CA THR A 218 -17.23 9.11 21.11
C THR A 218 -17.41 7.65 20.69
N SER A 219 -17.32 7.32 19.40
CA SER A 219 -17.46 5.94 18.92
C SER A 219 -16.13 5.19 18.86
N LEU A 220 -15.04 5.88 18.51
CA LEU A 220 -13.71 5.29 18.41
C LEU A 220 -13.13 4.88 19.77
N HIS A 221 -13.37 5.64 20.82
CA HIS A 221 -12.82 5.34 22.15
C HIS A 221 -13.30 4.00 22.72
N ARG A 222 -14.53 3.58 22.42
CA ARG A 222 -15.07 2.28 22.89
C ARG A 222 -14.49 1.09 22.11
N SER A 223 -14.31 1.20 20.79
CA SER A 223 -13.78 0.11 19.95
C SER A 223 -12.27 -0.07 20.11
N PHE A 224 -11.51 1.03 20.17
CA PHE A 224 -10.04 0.95 20.33
C PHE A 224 -9.61 0.47 21.72
N ALA A 225 -10.28 0.91 22.79
CA ALA A 225 -9.99 0.43 24.14
C ALA A 225 -10.23 -1.08 24.27
N ALA A 226 -11.25 -1.62 23.61
CA ALA A 226 -11.53 -3.05 23.60
C ALA A 226 -10.50 -3.89 22.80
N GLN A 227 -9.90 -3.33 21.75
CA GLN A 227 -8.88 -4.02 20.95
C GLN A 227 -7.48 -3.96 21.57
N VAL A 228 -7.10 -2.84 22.18
CA VAL A 228 -5.82 -2.72 22.92
C VAL A 228 -5.79 -3.67 24.13
N VAL A 229 -6.91 -3.87 24.80
CA VAL A 229 -7.02 -4.81 25.93
C VAL A 229 -6.95 -6.28 25.48
N ARG A 230 -7.38 -6.61 24.27
CA ARG A 230 -7.29 -7.98 23.70
C ARG A 230 -5.95 -8.32 23.06
N GLY A 231 -5.11 -7.33 22.74
CA GLY A 231 -3.81 -7.49 22.08
C GLY A 231 -2.60 -7.58 23.02
N ALA A 232 -2.77 -7.50 24.33
CA ALA A 232 -1.68 -7.71 25.28
C ALA A 232 -1.33 -9.21 25.36
N PRO A 233 -0.08 -9.64 25.08
CA PRO A 233 0.31 -11.04 25.21
C PRO A 233 0.18 -11.47 26.67
N ALA A 234 -0.59 -12.53 26.92
CA ALA A 234 -0.67 -13.18 28.21
C ALA A 234 0.73 -13.62 28.61
N ARG A 235 1.19 -13.17 29.79
CA ARG A 235 2.44 -13.62 30.39
C ARG A 235 2.38 -15.14 30.56
N SER A 236 3.35 -15.81 29.97
CA SER A 236 3.57 -17.24 30.03
C SER A 236 3.69 -17.72 31.48
N GLY A 237 2.69 -18.40 31.97
CA GLY A 237 2.78 -19.29 33.13
C GLY A 237 3.25 -20.66 32.65
N SER A 238 4.24 -21.22 33.31
CA SER A 238 4.89 -22.48 33.00
C SER A 238 3.96 -23.68 32.89
N PRO A 239 4.22 -24.67 32.04
CA PRO A 239 3.38 -25.83 31.86
C PRO A 239 3.67 -26.90 32.93
N ARG A 240 2.63 -27.54 33.45
CA ARG A 240 2.69 -28.88 34.04
C ARG A 240 2.13 -29.91 33.04
N PRO A 241 2.70 -31.10 32.93
CA PRO A 241 2.32 -32.10 31.97
C PRO A 241 1.29 -33.08 32.52
N SER A 242 0.31 -33.46 31.75
CA SER A 242 -0.37 -34.77 31.82
C SER A 242 -1.22 -34.96 30.53
N GLY A 243 -0.85 -35.82 29.64
CA GLY A 243 -1.29 -37.16 29.41
C GLY A 243 -2.65 -37.24 28.70
N GLY A 244 -2.68 -37.82 27.46
CA GLY A 244 -3.92 -38.36 26.92
C GLY A 244 -4.09 -38.16 25.40
N ALA A 245 -3.70 -39.16 24.64
CA ALA A 245 -3.94 -39.31 23.22
C ALA A 245 -5.43 -39.40 22.85
N ARG A 246 -5.84 -38.82 21.74
CA ARG A 246 -6.76 -39.47 20.75
C ARG A 246 -6.73 -38.79 19.39
N ALA A 247 -6.77 -39.64 18.41
CA ALA A 247 -6.61 -39.41 16.97
C ALA A 247 -7.85 -38.84 16.28
N ASP A 248 -7.59 -38.43 15.03
CA ASP A 248 -8.47 -38.37 13.87
C ASP A 248 -9.61 -37.35 13.79
N ARG A 249 -9.42 -36.38 12.90
CA ARG A 249 -10.21 -36.31 11.64
C ARG A 249 -9.72 -35.15 10.77
N ALA A 250 -9.29 -35.54 9.57
CA ALA A 250 -8.99 -34.62 8.47
C ALA A 250 -10.27 -33.93 7.96
N ALA A 251 -10.18 -32.64 7.66
CA ALA A 251 -11.17 -31.90 6.91
C ALA A 251 -10.64 -31.61 5.49
N PRO A 252 -11.50 -31.57 4.46
CA PRO A 252 -11.09 -31.67 3.06
C PRO A 252 -10.56 -30.35 2.49
N VAL A 253 -9.53 -30.52 1.65
CA VAL A 253 -8.97 -29.49 0.75
C VAL A 253 -10.01 -29.21 -0.34
N MET A 254 -10.43 -27.94 -0.47
CA MET A 254 -11.16 -27.48 -1.65
C MET A 254 -10.17 -26.99 -2.70
N THR A 255 -10.11 -27.71 -3.80
CA THR A 255 -9.49 -27.28 -5.06
C THR A 255 -10.37 -26.27 -5.78
N PRO A 256 -9.83 -25.25 -6.46
CA PRO A 256 -10.62 -24.39 -7.33
C PRO A 256 -10.84 -25.12 -8.67
N SER A 257 -12.08 -25.19 -9.08
CA SER A 257 -12.49 -25.59 -10.44
C SER A 257 -12.44 -24.38 -11.38
N GLU A 258 -12.17 -24.69 -12.60
CA GLU A 258 -11.93 -24.00 -13.86
C GLU A 258 -12.70 -22.69 -14.13
#